data_9ba092762f334a185e65710e91811cd8
#
_entry.id   9ba092762f334a185e65710e91811cd8
#
_cell.length_a   1.000
_cell.length_b   1.000
_cell.length_c   1.000
_cell.angle_alpha   90.00
_cell.angle_beta   90.00
_cell.angle_gamma   90.00
#
_symmetry.space_group_name_H-M   'P 1'
#
loop_
_entity.id
_entity.type
_entity.pdbx_description
1 polymer ?
#
loop_
_entity_poly.entity_id
_entity_poly.type
_entity_poly.pdbx_seq_one_letter_code
_entity_poly.pdbx_strand_id
1 'polypeptide(L)'
;MFLINGHKQESLAVSDRATQFGDGCFTTARVIDGKVSLLSAHIQRLQDACQRLMISCDFWPQLEQEMKTLAAEQQNGVLKVVISRGSGGRGYSTLNSGPATRILSVTAYPAHYYRLRNEGMTLALSPVRLGRNPHLAGIKHLNRLEQVLIRSHLEQTNADEALVLDSEGWVTECCAANLFWRKGNVVYTPRLDQAGVNGIMRQFCIRLLAQSSYQLVEVQASLEEALQADEMVICNALMPVMPVRACGDVSFSSATLYEYLAPLCERPN
;
A
#
# COMPACT_ATOMS: atom_id res chain seq x y z
N MET A 1 19.91 -0.39 -7.74
CA MET A 1 20.10 -1.61 -8.56
C MET A 1 18.75 -2.16 -8.94
N PHE A 2 18.58 -2.54 -10.22
CA PHE A 2 17.37 -3.22 -10.69
C PHE A 2 17.70 -4.62 -11.18
N LEU A 3 16.80 -5.57 -10.91
CA LEU A 3 16.78 -6.87 -11.57
C LEU A 3 15.52 -6.95 -12.44
N ILE A 4 15.70 -7.34 -13.72
CA ILE A 4 14.58 -7.63 -14.62
C ILE A 4 14.72 -9.10 -15.03
N ASN A 5 13.73 -9.92 -14.70
CA ASN A 5 13.74 -11.37 -14.95
C ASN A 5 14.99 -12.08 -14.42
N GLY A 6 15.51 -11.64 -13.25
CA GLY A 6 16.69 -12.19 -12.61
C GLY A 6 18.04 -11.62 -13.09
N HIS A 7 18.06 -10.73 -14.08
CA HIS A 7 19.28 -10.12 -14.62
C HIS A 7 19.41 -8.66 -14.20
N LYS A 8 20.64 -8.22 -13.87
CA LYS A 8 20.91 -6.79 -13.63
C LYS A 8 20.70 -6.01 -14.92
N GLN A 9 19.72 -5.11 -14.91
CA GLN A 9 19.33 -4.34 -16.11
C GLN A 9 18.62 -3.05 -15.66
N GLU A 10 18.83 -1.94 -16.40
CA GLU A 10 18.24 -0.63 -16.09
C GLU A 10 17.26 -0.14 -17.17
N SER A 11 17.01 -0.94 -18.19
CA SER A 11 16.10 -0.61 -19.28
C SER A 11 15.00 -1.66 -19.43
N LEU A 12 13.79 -1.20 -19.68
CA LEU A 12 12.63 -2.01 -20.05
C LEU A 12 12.24 -1.73 -21.50
N ALA A 13 11.83 -2.75 -22.24
CA ALA A 13 11.36 -2.56 -23.60
C ALA A 13 10.17 -1.59 -23.64
N VAL A 14 10.17 -0.62 -24.58
CA VAL A 14 9.04 0.32 -24.76
C VAL A 14 7.76 -0.41 -25.12
N SER A 15 7.87 -1.61 -25.70
CA SER A 15 6.76 -2.51 -26.01
C SER A 15 6.18 -3.25 -24.79
N ASP A 16 6.82 -3.16 -23.62
CA ASP A 16 6.25 -3.75 -22.40
C ASP A 16 4.93 -3.07 -22.05
N ARG A 17 3.93 -3.87 -21.73
CA ARG A 17 2.57 -3.38 -21.47
C ARG A 17 2.44 -2.55 -20.20
N ALA A 18 3.43 -2.63 -19.27
CA ALA A 18 3.50 -1.69 -18.15
C ALA A 18 3.70 -0.25 -18.62
N THR A 19 4.54 -0.03 -19.65
CA THR A 19 4.81 1.31 -20.18
C THR A 19 3.65 1.85 -21.02
N GLN A 20 2.94 0.97 -21.72
CA GLN A 20 1.86 1.37 -22.65
C GLN A 20 0.50 1.52 -21.96
N PHE A 21 0.20 0.68 -20.98
CA PHE A 21 -1.15 0.57 -20.41
C PHE A 21 -1.16 0.53 -18.88
N GLY A 22 0.00 0.48 -18.21
CA GLY A 22 0.05 0.18 -16.79
C GLY A 22 -0.48 -1.23 -16.49
N ASP A 23 -0.33 -2.18 -17.45
CA ASP A 23 -0.86 -3.55 -17.36
C ASP A 23 0.03 -4.41 -16.45
N GLY A 24 -0.26 -4.33 -15.15
CA GLY A 24 0.50 -5.04 -14.13
C GLY A 24 0.17 -4.59 -12.71
N CYS A 25 0.92 -5.12 -11.77
CA CYS A 25 0.76 -4.85 -10.34
C CYS A 25 2.13 -4.74 -9.64
N PHE A 26 2.12 -4.28 -8.38
CA PHE A 26 3.35 -4.15 -7.63
C PHE A 26 3.15 -4.34 -6.13
N THR A 27 4.27 -4.56 -5.45
CA THR A 27 4.35 -4.54 -3.99
C THR A 27 5.58 -3.77 -3.54
N THR A 28 5.52 -3.20 -2.34
CA THR A 28 6.65 -2.53 -1.70
C THR A 28 6.76 -3.07 -0.29
N ALA A 29 7.89 -3.69 0.03
CA ALA A 29 8.14 -4.36 1.29
C ALA A 29 9.26 -3.67 2.07
N ARG A 30 9.15 -3.66 3.38
CA ARG A 30 10.24 -3.27 4.26
C ARG A 30 11.24 -4.41 4.40
N VAL A 31 12.53 -4.09 4.40
CA VAL A 31 13.60 -5.02 4.73
C VAL A 31 14.19 -4.61 6.08
N ILE A 32 14.30 -5.56 7.00
CA ILE A 32 14.89 -5.37 8.33
C ILE A 32 15.87 -6.52 8.58
N ASP A 33 17.10 -6.21 8.93
CA ASP A 33 18.16 -7.18 9.26
C ASP A 33 18.29 -8.29 8.19
N GLY A 34 18.30 -7.90 6.92
CA GLY A 34 18.44 -8.83 5.80
C GLY A 34 17.17 -9.62 5.44
N LYS A 35 16.03 -9.34 6.06
CA LYS A 35 14.78 -10.10 5.86
C LYS A 35 13.66 -9.21 5.35
N VAL A 36 12.87 -9.73 4.42
CA VAL A 36 11.65 -9.07 3.95
C VAL A 36 10.54 -9.28 4.98
N SER A 37 10.03 -8.19 5.55
CA SER A 37 8.89 -8.24 6.47
C SER A 37 7.65 -8.72 5.72
N LEU A 38 6.87 -9.64 6.31
CA LEU A 38 5.64 -10.20 5.71
C LEU A 38 5.84 -10.75 4.29
N LEU A 39 6.96 -11.42 4.02
CA LEU A 39 7.32 -11.92 2.69
C LEU A 39 6.19 -12.71 2.04
N SER A 40 5.62 -13.70 2.77
CA SER A 40 4.55 -14.54 2.25
C SER A 40 3.30 -13.74 1.85
N ALA A 41 2.95 -12.71 2.63
CA ALA A 41 1.82 -11.82 2.31
C ALA A 41 2.11 -10.95 1.08
N HIS A 42 3.36 -10.56 0.84
CA HIS A 42 3.75 -9.84 -0.37
C HIS A 42 3.65 -10.72 -1.62
N ILE A 43 4.10 -11.99 -1.54
CA ILE A 43 3.95 -12.97 -2.62
C ILE A 43 2.47 -13.23 -2.89
N GLN A 44 1.67 -13.51 -1.86
CA GLN A 44 0.24 -13.77 -2.00
C GLN A 44 -0.48 -12.60 -2.67
N ARG A 45 -0.21 -11.35 -2.26
CA ARG A 45 -0.79 -10.15 -2.90
C ARG A 45 -0.48 -10.06 -4.39
N LEU A 46 0.76 -10.40 -4.80
CA LEU A 46 1.13 -10.41 -6.20
C LEU A 46 0.41 -11.52 -6.97
N GLN A 47 0.28 -12.71 -6.36
CA GLN A 47 -0.47 -13.84 -6.94
C GLN A 47 -1.94 -13.48 -7.14
N ASP A 48 -2.61 -12.95 -6.11
CA ASP A 48 -4.01 -12.53 -6.17
C ASP A 48 -4.23 -11.43 -7.21
N ALA A 49 -3.31 -10.45 -7.27
CA ALA A 49 -3.37 -9.39 -8.25
C ALA A 49 -3.20 -9.92 -9.68
N CYS A 50 -2.21 -10.78 -9.93
CA CYS A 50 -2.00 -11.41 -11.23
C CYS A 50 -3.21 -12.26 -11.65
N GLN A 51 -3.80 -13.03 -10.72
CA GLN A 51 -5.01 -13.81 -11.00
C GLN A 51 -6.17 -12.90 -11.41
N ARG A 52 -6.45 -11.83 -10.63
CA ARG A 52 -7.55 -10.89 -10.94
C ARG A 52 -7.32 -10.10 -12.22
N LEU A 53 -6.06 -9.78 -12.54
CA LEU A 53 -5.66 -9.12 -13.79
C LEU A 53 -5.49 -10.11 -14.96
N MET A 54 -5.69 -11.42 -14.73
CA MET A 54 -5.49 -12.48 -15.73
C MET A 54 -4.06 -12.45 -16.33
N ILE A 55 -3.04 -12.22 -15.49
CA ILE A 55 -1.62 -12.28 -15.86
C ILE A 55 -1.09 -13.65 -15.45
N SER A 56 -0.68 -14.46 -16.43
CA SER A 56 -0.10 -15.78 -16.16
C SER A 56 1.36 -15.64 -15.72
N CYS A 57 1.71 -16.22 -14.57
CA CYS A 57 3.04 -16.22 -14.00
C CYS A 57 3.38 -17.60 -13.45
N ASP A 58 4.57 -18.11 -13.77
CA ASP A 58 5.10 -19.42 -13.32
C ASP A 58 6.40 -19.30 -12.49
N PHE A 59 6.88 -18.09 -12.26
CA PHE A 59 8.16 -17.78 -11.63
C PHE A 59 8.10 -17.50 -10.12
N TRP A 60 7.06 -17.94 -9.40
CA TRP A 60 6.90 -17.58 -7.98
C TRP A 60 8.05 -18.04 -7.08
N PRO A 61 8.59 -19.27 -7.21
CA PRO A 61 9.75 -19.71 -6.42
C PRO A 61 11.00 -18.87 -6.71
N GLN A 62 11.23 -18.53 -7.97
CA GLN A 62 12.36 -17.69 -8.40
C GLN A 62 12.23 -16.27 -7.85
N LEU A 63 11.04 -15.68 -7.94
CA LEU A 63 10.75 -14.35 -7.38
C LEU A 63 11.01 -14.31 -5.87
N GLU A 64 10.54 -15.29 -5.13
CA GLU A 64 10.77 -15.37 -3.69
C GLU A 64 12.27 -15.46 -3.36
N GLN A 65 13.02 -16.26 -4.11
CA GLN A 65 14.47 -16.38 -3.92
C GLN A 65 15.18 -15.06 -4.27
N GLU A 66 14.82 -14.38 -5.34
CA GLU A 66 15.35 -13.08 -5.72
C GLU A 66 15.07 -12.01 -4.65
N MET A 67 13.85 -11.99 -4.08
CA MET A 67 13.50 -11.10 -2.97
C MET A 67 14.37 -11.34 -1.74
N LYS A 68 14.59 -12.61 -1.36
CA LYS A 68 15.46 -12.99 -0.23
C LYS A 68 16.91 -12.60 -0.47
N THR A 69 17.42 -12.85 -1.66
CA THR A 69 18.80 -12.53 -2.04
C THR A 69 19.06 -11.02 -2.00
N LEU A 70 18.15 -10.22 -2.55
CA LEU A 70 18.29 -8.76 -2.52
C LEU A 70 18.15 -8.18 -1.11
N ALA A 71 17.28 -8.76 -0.30
CA ALA A 71 17.09 -8.35 1.09
C ALA A 71 18.31 -8.64 1.97
N ALA A 72 18.98 -9.77 1.77
CA ALA A 72 20.11 -10.20 2.58
C ALA A 72 21.28 -9.19 2.62
N GLU A 73 21.41 -8.36 1.59
CA GLU A 73 22.41 -7.30 1.48
C GLU A 73 22.01 -5.99 2.21
N GLN A 74 20.79 -5.93 2.79
CA GLN A 74 20.23 -4.70 3.34
C GLN A 74 19.99 -4.82 4.85
N GLN A 75 20.60 -3.94 5.64
CA GLN A 75 20.29 -3.84 7.07
C GLN A 75 18.90 -3.23 7.30
N ASN A 76 18.56 -2.17 6.54
CA ASN A 76 17.27 -1.49 6.59
C ASN A 76 16.99 -0.90 5.20
N GLY A 77 15.97 -1.41 4.54
CA GLY A 77 15.72 -1.06 3.15
C GLY A 77 14.26 -1.17 2.74
N VAL A 78 14.04 -0.83 1.49
CA VAL A 78 12.76 -0.95 0.79
C VAL A 78 12.97 -1.81 -0.45
N LEU A 79 12.30 -2.94 -0.51
CA LEU A 79 12.26 -3.81 -1.67
C LEU A 79 10.95 -3.56 -2.44
N LYS A 80 11.05 -3.16 -3.69
CA LYS A 80 9.90 -3.02 -4.60
C LYS A 80 9.93 -4.13 -5.65
N VAL A 81 8.78 -4.76 -5.86
CA VAL A 81 8.57 -5.75 -6.92
C VAL A 81 7.45 -5.25 -7.82
N VAL A 82 7.69 -5.24 -9.11
CA VAL A 82 6.70 -4.95 -10.16
C VAL A 82 6.55 -6.19 -11.02
N ILE A 83 5.31 -6.54 -11.37
CA ILE A 83 5.00 -7.56 -12.37
C ILE A 83 4.18 -6.90 -13.46
N SER A 84 4.61 -6.99 -14.70
CA SER A 84 3.83 -6.63 -15.88
C SER A 84 3.43 -7.87 -16.67
N ARG A 85 2.43 -7.71 -17.54
CA ARG A 85 2.07 -8.78 -18.49
C ARG A 85 3.19 -9.10 -19.51
N GLY A 86 4.26 -8.30 -19.58
CA GLY A 86 5.31 -8.42 -20.57
C GLY A 86 5.00 -7.65 -21.85
N SER A 87 5.75 -7.95 -22.91
CA SER A 87 5.64 -7.26 -24.20
C SER A 87 4.70 -7.99 -25.14
N GLY A 88 4.12 -7.27 -26.11
CA GLY A 88 3.31 -7.83 -27.18
C GLY A 88 1.81 -7.58 -27.02
N GLY A 89 1.02 -8.32 -27.79
CA GLY A 89 -0.40 -8.02 -27.98
C GLY A 89 -0.62 -6.87 -28.96
N ARG A 90 -1.88 -6.61 -29.32
CA ARG A 90 -2.26 -5.48 -30.18
C ARG A 90 -3.32 -4.64 -29.46
N GLY A 91 -2.99 -3.39 -29.16
CA GLY A 91 -3.87 -2.53 -28.38
C GLY A 91 -4.20 -3.17 -27.03
N TYR A 92 -5.47 -3.27 -26.68
CA TYR A 92 -5.89 -3.89 -25.42
C TYR A 92 -5.94 -5.42 -25.44
N SER A 93 -5.80 -6.05 -26.63
CA SER A 93 -5.75 -7.52 -26.70
C SER A 93 -4.51 -8.06 -26.00
N THR A 94 -4.72 -9.06 -25.17
CA THR A 94 -3.63 -9.79 -24.47
C THR A 94 -3.19 -11.03 -25.23
N LEU A 95 -3.83 -11.34 -26.37
CA LEU A 95 -3.41 -12.44 -27.24
C LEU A 95 -1.99 -12.18 -27.79
N ASN A 96 -1.17 -13.21 -27.74
CA ASN A 96 0.23 -13.16 -28.16
C ASN A 96 1.09 -12.16 -27.37
N SER A 97 0.69 -11.80 -26.15
CA SER A 97 1.62 -11.20 -25.20
C SER A 97 2.68 -12.22 -24.81
N GLY A 98 3.92 -11.75 -24.63
CA GLY A 98 5.03 -12.58 -24.18
C GLY A 98 4.87 -13.02 -22.72
N PRO A 99 5.90 -13.66 -22.15
CA PRO A 99 5.91 -14.00 -20.74
C PRO A 99 5.85 -12.75 -19.88
N ALA A 100 5.25 -12.87 -18.69
CA ALA A 100 5.20 -11.78 -17.73
C ALA A 100 6.61 -11.35 -17.29
N THR A 101 6.80 -10.04 -17.12
CA THR A 101 8.07 -9.45 -16.68
C THR A 101 8.02 -9.18 -15.20
N ARG A 102 9.05 -9.59 -14.44
CA ARG A 102 9.24 -9.22 -13.04
C ARG A 102 10.42 -8.27 -12.88
N ILE A 103 10.21 -7.18 -12.15
CA ILE A 103 11.21 -6.15 -11.90
C ILE A 103 11.35 -5.99 -10.39
N LEU A 104 12.57 -6.12 -9.87
CA LEU A 104 12.88 -5.92 -8.47
C LEU A 104 13.85 -4.76 -8.32
N SER A 105 13.66 -3.95 -7.27
CA SER A 105 14.60 -2.90 -6.90
C SER A 105 14.69 -2.75 -5.40
N VAL A 106 15.87 -2.33 -4.92
CA VAL A 106 16.12 -2.04 -3.51
C VAL A 106 16.61 -0.62 -3.37
N THR A 107 16.06 0.09 -2.37
CA THR A 107 16.45 1.45 -1.98
C THR A 107 16.58 1.56 -0.46
N ALA A 108 17.21 2.63 0.02
CA ALA A 108 17.29 2.92 1.45
C ALA A 108 15.89 3.17 2.05
N TYR A 109 15.74 2.81 3.32
CA TYR A 109 14.51 3.11 4.07
C TYR A 109 14.39 4.61 4.35
N PRO A 110 13.21 5.24 4.17
CA PRO A 110 13.00 6.67 4.40
C PRO A 110 13.17 7.06 5.87
N ALA A 111 14.25 7.75 6.21
CA ALA A 111 14.58 8.10 7.59
C ALA A 111 13.56 9.01 8.29
N HIS A 112 12.80 9.83 7.53
CA HIS A 112 11.79 10.73 8.10
C HIS A 112 10.64 10.00 8.81
N TYR A 113 10.38 8.72 8.51
CA TYR A 113 9.35 7.94 9.21
C TYR A 113 9.64 7.75 10.70
N TYR A 114 10.93 7.75 11.13
CA TYR A 114 11.26 7.67 12.54
C TYR A 114 10.80 8.92 13.32
N ARG A 115 10.97 10.11 12.72
CA ARG A 115 10.50 11.36 13.31
C ARG A 115 8.96 11.38 13.39
N LEU A 116 8.29 11.09 12.28
CA LEU A 116 6.83 11.11 12.18
C LEU A 116 6.13 10.12 13.13
N ARG A 117 6.79 9.02 13.46
CA ARG A 117 6.28 8.06 14.46
C ARG A 117 6.17 8.69 15.85
N ASN A 118 7.12 9.52 16.22
CA ASN A 118 7.18 10.17 17.55
C ASN A 118 6.31 11.44 17.61
N GLU A 119 6.28 12.21 16.52
CA GLU A 119 5.58 13.49 16.47
C GLU A 119 4.09 13.33 16.11
N GLY A 120 3.72 12.21 15.54
CA GLY A 120 2.41 12.00 14.92
C GLY A 120 2.28 12.70 13.57
N MET A 121 1.39 12.22 12.74
CA MET A 121 1.17 12.73 11.37
C MET A 121 0.01 13.69 11.31
N THR A 122 0.09 14.66 10.39
CA THR A 122 -1.02 15.51 9.99
C THR A 122 -1.56 15.08 8.64
N LEU A 123 -2.89 15.05 8.52
CA LEU A 123 -3.56 14.74 7.26
C LEU A 123 -4.22 16.00 6.69
N ALA A 124 -3.96 16.27 5.40
CA ALA A 124 -4.80 17.14 4.59
C ALA A 124 -5.96 16.35 3.99
N LEU A 125 -7.05 17.00 3.64
CA LEU A 125 -8.07 16.40 2.78
C LEU A 125 -7.66 16.56 1.31
N SER A 126 -7.59 15.44 0.57
CA SER A 126 -7.28 15.47 -0.85
C SER A 126 -8.41 16.10 -1.67
N PRO A 127 -8.12 17.02 -2.59
CA PRO A 127 -9.11 17.51 -3.56
C PRO A 127 -9.37 16.47 -4.67
N VAL A 128 -8.45 15.53 -4.88
CA VAL A 128 -8.59 14.43 -5.85
C VAL A 128 -9.27 13.25 -5.18
N ARG A 129 -10.31 12.72 -5.81
CA ARG A 129 -11.04 11.54 -5.36
C ARG A 129 -10.64 10.32 -6.15
N LEU A 130 -10.73 9.13 -5.54
CA LEU A 130 -10.49 7.86 -6.23
C LEU A 130 -11.72 7.44 -7.03
N GLY A 131 -11.52 7.07 -8.28
CA GLY A 131 -12.58 6.45 -9.09
C GLY A 131 -13.01 5.11 -8.52
N ARG A 132 -14.31 4.87 -8.51
CA ARG A 132 -14.89 3.59 -8.08
C ARG A 132 -14.83 2.60 -9.22
N ASN A 133 -14.13 1.50 -8.99
CA ASN A 133 -14.07 0.37 -9.93
C ASN A 133 -13.94 -0.95 -9.15
N PRO A 134 -15.02 -1.70 -8.91
CA PRO A 134 -15.00 -2.93 -8.13
C PRO A 134 -14.09 -4.03 -8.72
N HIS A 135 -13.82 -3.99 -10.03
CA HIS A 135 -12.90 -4.94 -10.66
C HIS A 135 -11.43 -4.67 -10.32
N LEU A 136 -11.08 -3.42 -10.03
CA LEU A 136 -9.71 -3.01 -9.67
C LEU A 136 -9.52 -2.70 -8.19
N ALA A 137 -10.61 -2.48 -7.46
CA ALA A 137 -10.60 -2.19 -6.02
C ALA A 137 -9.82 -3.26 -5.23
N GLY A 138 -9.02 -2.81 -4.28
CA GLY A 138 -8.14 -3.64 -3.47
C GLY A 138 -6.83 -4.04 -4.14
N ILE A 139 -6.72 -3.99 -5.47
CA ILE A 139 -5.50 -4.34 -6.21
C ILE A 139 -4.50 -3.17 -6.18
N LYS A 140 -3.23 -3.47 -5.91
CA LYS A 140 -2.12 -2.52 -6.08
C LYS A 140 -1.58 -2.61 -7.53
N HIS A 141 -2.42 -2.19 -8.49
CA HIS A 141 -2.09 -2.18 -9.92
C HIS A 141 -1.19 -0.99 -10.31
N LEU A 142 -0.64 -0.96 -11.51
CA LEU A 142 0.31 0.06 -11.95
C LEU A 142 -0.33 1.41 -12.33
N ASN A 143 -1.63 1.47 -12.57
CA ASN A 143 -2.34 2.71 -12.90
C ASN A 143 -2.53 3.56 -11.62
N ARG A 144 -1.58 4.43 -11.30
CA ARG A 144 -1.51 5.22 -10.06
C ARG A 144 -1.51 6.72 -10.31
N LEU A 145 -2.12 7.18 -11.41
CA LEU A 145 -2.21 8.62 -11.71
C LEU A 145 -2.99 9.40 -10.65
N GLU A 146 -4.06 8.81 -10.10
CA GLU A 146 -4.80 9.43 -8.99
C GLU A 146 -3.88 9.69 -7.79
N GLN A 147 -3.09 8.69 -7.36
CA GLN A 147 -2.15 8.85 -6.25
C GLN A 147 -1.03 9.84 -6.58
N VAL A 148 -0.58 9.93 -7.83
CA VAL A 148 0.40 10.94 -8.27
C VAL A 148 -0.21 12.34 -8.14
N LEU A 149 -1.45 12.55 -8.60
CA LEU A 149 -2.16 13.84 -8.48
C LEU A 149 -2.41 14.20 -7.01
N ILE A 150 -2.86 13.23 -6.19
CA ILE A 150 -3.05 13.42 -4.74
C ILE A 150 -1.72 13.87 -4.11
N ARG A 151 -0.62 13.20 -4.43
CA ARG A 151 0.71 13.55 -3.91
C ARG A 151 1.16 14.94 -4.34
N SER A 152 0.92 15.33 -5.60
CA SER A 152 1.25 16.65 -6.13
C SER A 152 0.48 17.77 -5.41
N HIS A 153 -0.78 17.53 -5.03
CA HIS A 153 -1.54 18.46 -4.20
C HIS A 153 -1.04 18.49 -2.76
N LEU A 154 -0.75 17.32 -2.16
CA LEU A 154 -0.21 17.23 -0.81
C LEU A 154 1.10 18.01 -0.66
N GLU A 155 1.98 17.97 -1.66
CA GLU A 155 3.27 18.69 -1.68
C GLU A 155 3.12 20.22 -1.67
N GLN A 156 1.92 20.73 -1.91
CA GLN A 156 1.58 22.16 -1.79
C GLN A 156 1.06 22.53 -0.39
N THR A 157 1.01 21.57 0.54
CA THR A 157 0.56 21.75 1.92
C THR A 157 1.71 21.46 2.91
N ASN A 158 1.47 21.76 4.19
CA ASN A 158 2.37 21.37 5.27
C ASN A 158 1.98 20.03 5.93
N ALA A 159 1.01 19.31 5.39
CA ALA A 159 0.59 18.02 5.91
C ALA A 159 1.55 16.90 5.49
N ASP A 160 1.62 15.85 6.32
CA ASP A 160 2.50 14.71 6.10
C ASP A 160 1.89 13.70 5.13
N GLU A 161 0.54 13.59 5.12
CA GLU A 161 -0.20 12.66 4.27
C GLU A 161 -1.57 13.27 3.92
N ALA A 162 -2.30 12.67 2.97
CA ALA A 162 -3.62 13.13 2.56
C ALA A 162 -4.68 12.05 2.77
N LEU A 163 -5.77 12.38 3.47
CA LEU A 163 -6.99 11.57 3.52
C LEU A 163 -7.72 11.68 2.18
N VAL A 164 -8.15 10.56 1.63
CA VAL A 164 -8.74 10.47 0.29
C VAL A 164 -10.13 9.85 0.35
N LEU A 165 -11.06 10.51 -0.33
CA LEU A 165 -12.42 10.02 -0.55
C LEU A 165 -12.54 9.37 -1.93
N ASP A 166 -13.52 8.50 -2.11
CA ASP A 166 -13.91 8.04 -3.44
C ASP A 166 -14.80 9.06 -4.17
N SER A 167 -15.16 8.75 -5.40
CA SER A 167 -15.99 9.65 -6.26
C SER A 167 -17.39 9.93 -5.70
N GLU A 168 -17.90 9.10 -4.79
CA GLU A 168 -19.17 9.32 -4.11
C GLU A 168 -19.02 10.05 -2.77
N GLY A 169 -17.79 10.30 -2.32
CA GLY A 169 -17.51 11.05 -1.10
C GLY A 169 -17.29 10.18 0.15
N TRP A 170 -17.12 8.87 -0.02
CA TRP A 170 -16.82 7.98 1.09
C TRP A 170 -15.33 7.93 1.40
N VAL A 171 -15.00 7.92 2.68
CA VAL A 171 -13.61 7.74 3.14
C VAL A 171 -13.08 6.40 2.66
N THR A 172 -11.90 6.41 2.01
CA THR A 172 -11.33 5.23 1.38
C THR A 172 -9.96 4.86 1.94
N GLU A 173 -8.98 5.72 1.78
CA GLU A 173 -7.60 5.49 2.23
C GLU A 173 -6.85 6.81 2.34
N CYS A 174 -5.53 6.79 2.56
CA CYS A 174 -4.66 7.93 2.37
C CYS A 174 -3.88 7.80 1.04
N CYS A 175 -3.15 8.84 0.63
CA CYS A 175 -2.37 8.80 -0.62
C CYS A 175 -1.48 7.55 -0.71
N ALA A 176 -0.80 7.19 0.38
CA ALA A 176 0.10 6.02 0.42
C ALA A 176 -0.14 5.07 1.60
N ALA A 177 -1.25 5.20 2.34
CA ALA A 177 -1.55 4.43 3.54
C ALA A 177 -3.03 4.05 3.63
N ASN A 178 -3.31 3.00 4.41
CA ASN A 178 -4.68 2.70 4.84
C ASN A 178 -4.98 3.38 6.18
N LEU A 179 -6.24 3.48 6.50
CA LEU A 179 -6.78 4.23 7.63
C LEU A 179 -7.53 3.32 8.59
N PHE A 180 -7.34 3.54 9.89
CA PHE A 180 -8.21 3.08 10.97
C PHE A 180 -8.56 4.25 11.86
N TRP A 181 -9.77 4.25 12.42
CA TRP A 181 -10.16 5.18 13.47
C TRP A 181 -10.93 4.46 14.57
N ARG A 182 -10.86 4.97 15.80
CA ARG A 182 -11.48 4.39 16.98
C ARG A 182 -12.50 5.35 17.57
N LYS A 183 -13.61 4.79 18.02
CA LYS A 183 -14.60 5.48 18.87
C LYS A 183 -15.01 4.54 20.00
N GLY A 184 -14.69 4.90 21.25
CA GLY A 184 -14.82 3.99 22.37
C GLY A 184 -14.01 2.71 22.19
N ASN A 185 -14.67 1.56 22.21
CA ASN A 185 -14.06 0.25 22.00
C ASN A 185 -14.22 -0.28 20.56
N VAL A 186 -14.78 0.52 19.65
CA VAL A 186 -14.99 0.12 18.26
C VAL A 186 -13.91 0.75 17.39
N VAL A 187 -13.24 -0.08 16.59
CA VAL A 187 -12.26 0.32 15.59
C VAL A 187 -12.89 0.15 14.21
N TYR A 188 -12.81 1.18 13.41
CA TYR A 188 -13.35 1.21 12.06
C TYR A 188 -12.21 1.27 11.03
N THR A 189 -12.46 0.71 9.86
CA THR A 189 -11.62 0.88 8.66
C THR A 189 -12.52 0.90 7.43
N PRO A 190 -12.20 1.65 6.37
CA PRO A 190 -13.01 1.67 5.17
C PRO A 190 -13.10 0.30 4.50
N ARG A 191 -14.27 -0.04 3.96
CA ARG A 191 -14.40 -1.12 2.99
C ARG A 191 -13.71 -0.71 1.70
N LEU A 192 -12.96 -1.64 1.10
CA LEU A 192 -12.17 -1.39 -0.11
C LEU A 192 -12.66 -2.26 -1.28
N ASP A 193 -13.96 -2.41 -1.38
CA ASP A 193 -14.65 -3.19 -2.43
C ASP A 193 -15.00 -2.36 -3.68
N GLN A 194 -14.90 -1.02 -3.57
CA GLN A 194 -15.20 -0.10 -4.66
C GLN A 194 -13.98 0.70 -5.13
N ALA A 195 -13.08 1.05 -4.24
CA ALA A 195 -11.87 1.84 -4.50
C ALA A 195 -10.78 1.52 -3.47
N GLY A 196 -9.57 2.05 -3.68
CA GLY A 196 -8.45 1.92 -2.76
C GLY A 196 -7.66 0.63 -2.91
N VAL A 197 -6.65 0.46 -2.05
CA VAL A 197 -5.74 -0.69 -2.03
C VAL A 197 -5.91 -1.46 -0.72
N ASN A 198 -6.20 -2.76 -0.78
CA ASN A 198 -6.23 -3.61 0.41
C ASN A 198 -4.78 -3.91 0.87
N GLY A 199 -4.24 -3.03 1.71
CA GLY A 199 -2.85 -3.04 2.15
C GLY A 199 -2.51 -4.27 3.00
N ILE A 200 -1.27 -4.79 2.86
CA ILE A 200 -0.79 -5.94 3.65
C ILE A 200 -0.77 -5.59 5.14
N MET A 201 -0.32 -4.39 5.49
CA MET A 201 -0.31 -3.95 6.89
C MET A 201 -1.74 -3.74 7.41
N ARG A 202 -2.67 -3.23 6.58
CA ARG A 202 -4.08 -3.17 6.95
C ARG A 202 -4.62 -4.56 7.29
N GLN A 203 -4.38 -5.56 6.44
CA GLN A 203 -4.80 -6.94 6.70
C GLN A 203 -4.16 -7.52 7.96
N PHE A 204 -2.89 -7.18 8.23
CA PHE A 204 -2.20 -7.59 9.44
C PHE A 204 -2.84 -6.96 10.69
N CYS A 205 -3.11 -5.64 10.68
CA CYS A 205 -3.84 -4.95 11.76
C CYS A 205 -5.24 -5.54 11.99
N ILE A 206 -5.98 -5.87 10.92
CA ILE A 206 -7.30 -6.52 11.02
C ILE A 206 -7.19 -7.85 11.78
N ARG A 207 -6.19 -8.69 11.48
CA ARG A 207 -5.98 -9.96 12.19
C ARG A 207 -5.63 -9.77 13.66
N LEU A 208 -4.82 -8.76 13.99
CA LEU A 208 -4.48 -8.42 15.38
C LEU A 208 -5.72 -7.93 16.15
N LEU A 209 -6.50 -7.05 15.54
CA LEU A 209 -7.73 -6.52 16.15
C LEU A 209 -8.78 -7.61 16.37
N ALA A 210 -8.89 -8.58 15.47
CA ALA A 210 -9.78 -9.72 15.62
C ALA A 210 -9.44 -10.63 16.82
N GLN A 211 -8.21 -10.53 17.36
CA GLN A 211 -7.73 -11.27 18.53
C GLN A 211 -7.68 -10.39 19.80
N SER A 212 -8.14 -9.15 19.71
CA SER A 212 -8.14 -8.17 20.79
C SER A 212 -9.51 -8.03 21.45
N SER A 213 -9.59 -7.14 22.46
CA SER A 213 -10.86 -6.72 23.04
C SER A 213 -11.62 -5.68 22.21
N TYR A 214 -11.02 -5.16 21.14
CA TYR A 214 -11.69 -4.21 20.26
C TYR A 214 -12.72 -4.90 19.36
N GLN A 215 -13.82 -4.21 19.11
CA GLN A 215 -14.73 -4.56 18.02
C GLN A 215 -14.26 -3.92 16.73
N LEU A 216 -13.92 -4.72 15.72
CA LEU A 216 -13.54 -4.20 14.41
C LEU A 216 -14.73 -4.18 13.45
N VAL A 217 -14.90 -3.07 12.72
CA VAL A 217 -15.95 -2.90 11.72
C VAL A 217 -15.35 -2.35 10.43
N GLU A 218 -15.50 -3.08 9.33
CA GLU A 218 -15.23 -2.56 7.99
C GLU A 218 -16.48 -1.81 7.51
N VAL A 219 -16.35 -0.50 7.23
CA VAL A 219 -17.48 0.39 7.05
C VAL A 219 -17.35 1.26 5.80
N GLN A 220 -18.47 1.69 5.25
CA GLN A 220 -18.57 2.82 4.34
C GLN A 220 -18.99 4.02 5.19
N ALA A 221 -18.11 5.00 5.34
CA ALA A 221 -18.31 6.15 6.23
C ALA A 221 -18.06 7.47 5.50
N SER A 222 -18.79 8.49 5.88
CA SER A 222 -18.54 9.86 5.46
C SER A 222 -17.28 10.44 6.14
N LEU A 223 -16.77 11.54 5.60
CA LEU A 223 -15.68 12.28 6.23
C LEU A 223 -16.07 12.75 7.63
N GLU A 224 -17.28 13.27 7.79
CA GLU A 224 -17.78 13.78 9.06
C GLU A 224 -17.82 12.69 10.14
N GLU A 225 -18.29 11.49 9.81
CA GLU A 225 -18.30 10.34 10.72
C GLU A 225 -16.89 9.94 11.15
N ALA A 226 -15.93 9.90 10.20
CA ALA A 226 -14.54 9.56 10.50
C ALA A 226 -13.86 10.62 11.38
N LEU A 227 -14.15 11.90 11.17
CA LEU A 227 -13.61 13.00 11.97
C LEU A 227 -14.17 13.09 13.41
N GLN A 228 -15.28 12.39 13.72
CA GLN A 228 -15.81 12.25 15.09
C GLN A 228 -15.09 11.18 15.91
N ALA A 229 -14.00 10.62 15.42
CA ALA A 229 -13.20 9.62 16.11
C ALA A 229 -12.51 10.19 17.36
N ASP A 230 -12.27 9.32 18.35
CA ASP A 230 -11.39 9.62 19.48
C ASP A 230 -9.92 9.57 19.08
N GLU A 231 -9.60 8.77 18.06
CA GLU A 231 -8.25 8.48 17.61
C GLU A 231 -8.24 8.00 16.17
N MET A 232 -7.21 8.35 15.43
CA MET A 232 -6.98 7.92 14.05
C MET A 232 -5.54 7.44 13.88
N VAL A 233 -5.35 6.34 13.16
CA VAL A 233 -4.03 5.82 12.79
C VAL A 233 -4.02 5.46 11.31
N ILE A 234 -2.86 5.58 10.69
CA ILE A 234 -2.64 5.14 9.31
C ILE A 234 -1.52 4.11 9.25
N CYS A 235 -1.53 3.26 8.23
CA CYS A 235 -0.55 2.21 8.09
C CYS A 235 -0.23 1.87 6.64
N ASN A 236 1.01 1.45 6.41
CA ASN A 236 1.42 0.75 5.20
C ASN A 236 2.61 -0.18 5.50
N ALA A 237 3.12 -0.90 4.50
CA ALA A 237 4.20 -1.87 4.70
C ALA A 237 5.55 -1.24 5.09
N LEU A 238 5.76 0.07 4.86
CA LEU A 238 6.99 0.79 5.22
C LEU A 238 6.87 1.55 6.54
N MET A 239 5.68 2.08 6.83
CA MET A 239 5.33 2.71 8.11
C MET A 239 4.18 1.91 8.73
N PRO A 240 4.49 0.90 9.56
CA PRO A 240 3.53 -0.12 9.97
C PRO A 240 2.27 0.43 10.60
N VAL A 241 2.40 1.28 11.60
CA VAL A 241 1.29 2.06 12.19
C VAL A 241 1.86 3.42 12.59
N MET A 242 1.14 4.48 12.23
CA MET A 242 1.49 5.85 12.55
C MET A 242 0.32 6.55 13.22
N PRO A 243 0.52 7.26 14.33
CA PRO A 243 -0.54 8.03 14.96
C PRO A 243 -0.83 9.28 14.14
N VAL A 244 -2.11 9.61 14.00
CA VAL A 244 -2.55 10.87 13.39
C VAL A 244 -2.89 11.85 14.50
N ARG A 245 -2.21 12.99 14.53
CA ARG A 245 -2.47 14.07 15.51
C ARG A 245 -3.53 15.06 15.05
N ALA A 246 -3.70 15.20 13.72
CA ALA A 246 -4.71 16.10 13.15
C ALA A 246 -5.11 15.68 11.74
N CYS A 247 -6.37 15.95 11.37
CA CYS A 247 -6.90 15.86 10.02
C CYS A 247 -7.69 17.14 9.71
N GLY A 248 -7.16 17.97 8.82
CA GLY A 248 -7.65 19.33 8.65
C GLY A 248 -7.61 20.10 9.98
N ASP A 249 -8.74 20.67 10.37
CA ASP A 249 -8.90 21.43 11.62
C ASP A 249 -9.21 20.57 12.86
N VAL A 250 -9.39 19.24 12.68
CA VAL A 250 -9.71 18.31 13.79
C VAL A 250 -8.43 17.70 14.35
N SER A 251 -8.24 17.81 15.68
CA SER A 251 -7.09 17.25 16.39
C SER A 251 -7.49 16.02 17.19
N PHE A 252 -6.57 15.04 17.24
CA PHE A 252 -6.70 13.81 18.01
C PHE A 252 -5.64 13.77 19.11
N SER A 253 -6.05 13.49 20.33
CA SER A 253 -5.16 13.43 21.52
C SER A 253 -5.01 12.03 22.10
N SER A 254 -5.88 11.08 21.71
CA SER A 254 -5.79 9.70 22.17
C SER A 254 -4.74 8.93 21.37
N ALA A 255 -4.03 8.00 22.01
CA ALA A 255 -3.05 7.12 21.41
C ALA A 255 -3.28 5.63 21.75
N THR A 256 -4.44 5.29 22.32
CA THR A 256 -4.74 3.95 22.86
C THR A 256 -4.67 2.85 21.80
N LEU A 257 -5.22 3.09 20.62
CA LEU A 257 -5.16 2.17 19.49
C LEU A 257 -3.73 2.07 18.93
N TYR A 258 -3.04 3.22 18.80
CA TYR A 258 -1.66 3.27 18.37
C TYR A 258 -0.74 2.48 19.32
N GLU A 259 -0.85 2.72 20.63
CA GLU A 259 -0.06 2.03 21.66
C GLU A 259 -0.29 0.51 21.66
N TYR A 260 -1.50 0.07 21.31
CA TYR A 260 -1.82 -1.35 21.16
C TYR A 260 -1.20 -1.93 19.88
N LEU A 261 -1.37 -1.29 18.72
CA LEU A 261 -0.97 -1.85 17.42
C LEU A 261 0.52 -1.68 17.12
N ALA A 262 1.14 -0.54 17.48
CA ALA A 262 2.48 -0.20 17.04
C ALA A 262 3.54 -1.24 17.44
N PRO A 263 3.61 -1.74 18.71
CA PRO A 263 4.58 -2.75 19.09
C PRO A 263 4.41 -4.07 18.34
N LEU A 264 3.16 -4.47 18.06
CA LEU A 264 2.83 -5.71 17.35
C LEU A 264 3.15 -5.65 15.86
N CYS A 265 3.16 -4.45 15.29
CA CYS A 265 3.38 -4.22 13.87
C CYS A 265 4.82 -3.82 13.52
N GLU A 266 5.69 -3.58 14.49
CA GLU A 266 7.05 -3.08 14.23
C GLU A 266 7.94 -4.09 13.52
N ARG A 267 7.84 -5.37 13.90
CA ARG A 267 8.55 -6.50 13.28
C ARG A 267 7.57 -7.65 12.98
N PRO A 268 6.66 -7.45 12.02
CA PRO A 268 5.70 -8.48 11.68
C PRO A 268 6.41 -9.65 10.98
N ASN A 269 6.14 -10.85 11.44
CA ASN A 269 6.66 -12.09 10.86
C ASN A 269 5.75 -12.62 9.75
#